data_d8851c86f9f404aedd1eaa311aae5c55
#
_entry.id   d8851c86f9f404aedd1eaa311aae5c55
#
_cell.length_a   1.000
_cell.length_b   1.000
_cell.length_c   1.000
_cell.angle_alpha   90.00
_cell.angle_beta   90.00
_cell.angle_gamma   90.00
#
_symmetry.space_group_name_H-M   'P 1'
#
loop_
_entity.id
_entity.type
_entity.pdbx_description
1 polymer ?
#
loop_
_entity_poly.entity_id
_entity_poly.type
_entity_poly.pdbx_seq_one_letter_code
_entity_poly.pdbx_strand_id
1 'polypeptide(L)'
;MFLPLQDLYRIAPEIVLCGFGMLVMLLAPIVPKARHGVLTGVSLVGAALALAATFYPATHSGLAYSGLFRADEFSLFIHWIVCGVAFLAILGSGEYLRRDDLDPAEFCALILFATAGMGVMAGAHELLTAFVGLEMSSIASYILASYRRDAPRSNEAAMKYFLLGSFATAFFLYGIALAYGATGSTHLDQLVPLANDSAHTLLKIGLGFIFVGLAFKVAAAPFQLWTPDVYEGAPAPVTALLSTGPKAAAFALTLRILASVDAAAPLWFWALWVAAALSMLVGNLSAIMQTNVKRLLAYSSIAHAGYILVALTAAAATDHPAEGIAAALFYLVSYAIVKLGAFLIVAQLGGPGERHVEIDDLTGLGRRQPAVAACLSLLLLSLLGLPITAGFLGKFYVFNAALASNLIWLAILLAINSVIGSYYYLRVIVVMYMREPAAEIAVQPVPWTLSAVLWITAAGTVYAGLSPARIIDFAAKAALNIR
;
A
#
# COMPACT_ATOMS: atom_id res chain seq x y z
N MET A 1 -3.60 31.91 20.02
CA MET A 1 -2.65 30.83 20.24
C MET A 1 -1.90 30.62 18.91
N PHE A 2 -0.66 31.08 18.80
CA PHE A 2 0.11 30.91 17.59
C PHE A 2 0.59 29.46 17.53
N LEU A 3 0.29 28.76 16.43
CA LEU A 3 0.85 27.41 16.18
C LEU A 3 2.38 27.54 16.15
N PRO A 4 3.11 26.69 16.88
CA PRO A 4 4.56 26.68 16.80
C PRO A 4 5.00 26.40 15.35
N LEU A 5 5.86 27.22 14.79
CA LEU A 5 6.37 27.03 13.43
C LEU A 5 6.99 25.64 13.24
N GLN A 6 7.58 25.09 14.30
CA GLN A 6 8.16 23.74 14.28
C GLN A 6 7.12 22.65 14.00
N ASP A 7 5.89 22.78 14.53
CA ASP A 7 4.82 21.82 14.30
C ASP A 7 4.37 21.83 12.82
N LEU A 8 4.28 23.04 12.21
CA LEU A 8 3.97 23.17 10.78
C LEU A 8 5.02 22.52 9.91
N TYR A 9 6.30 22.68 10.26
CA TYR A 9 7.38 22.05 9.49
C TYR A 9 7.40 20.52 9.62
N ARG A 10 6.95 19.97 10.76
CA ARG A 10 6.88 18.51 10.98
C ARG A 10 5.83 17.83 10.13
N ILE A 11 4.75 18.54 9.78
CA ILE A 11 3.70 18.04 8.85
C ILE A 11 3.80 18.71 7.46
N ALA A 12 4.95 19.28 7.13
CA ALA A 12 5.14 19.96 5.85
C ALA A 12 4.80 19.08 4.62
N PRO A 13 5.13 17.76 4.57
CA PRO A 13 4.74 16.91 3.46
C PRO A 13 3.23 16.90 3.23
N GLU A 14 2.42 16.74 4.28
CA GLU A 14 0.96 16.73 4.21
C GLU A 14 0.39 18.09 3.79
N ILE A 15 0.95 19.19 4.30
CA ILE A 15 0.55 20.54 3.91
C ILE A 15 0.82 20.75 2.42
N VAL A 16 1.98 20.35 1.92
CA VAL A 16 2.33 20.47 0.50
C VAL A 16 1.38 19.64 -0.35
N LEU A 17 1.13 18.38 0.00
CA LEU A 17 0.22 17.50 -0.74
C LEU A 17 -1.20 18.08 -0.79
N CYS A 18 -1.75 18.50 0.35
CA CYS A 18 -3.07 19.13 0.41
C CYS A 18 -3.11 20.44 -0.36
N GLY A 19 -2.08 21.30 -0.19
CA GLY A 19 -1.97 22.59 -0.88
C GLY A 19 -1.96 22.45 -2.40
N PHE A 20 -1.15 21.53 -2.93
CA PHE A 20 -1.13 21.24 -4.37
C PHE A 20 -2.41 20.55 -4.85
N GLY A 21 -3.01 19.64 -4.07
CA GLY A 21 -4.31 19.05 -4.39
C GLY A 21 -5.40 20.12 -4.51
N MET A 22 -5.48 21.05 -3.55
CA MET A 22 -6.41 22.19 -3.61
C MET A 22 -6.09 23.13 -4.80
N LEU A 23 -4.82 23.42 -5.02
CA LEU A 23 -4.40 24.28 -6.15
C LEU A 23 -4.85 23.70 -7.50
N VAL A 24 -4.65 22.39 -7.71
CA VAL A 24 -5.07 21.70 -8.93
C VAL A 24 -6.60 21.75 -9.10
N MET A 25 -7.37 21.52 -8.03
CA MET A 25 -8.83 21.61 -8.04
C MET A 25 -9.34 23.03 -8.35
N LEU A 26 -8.67 24.06 -7.82
CA LEU A 26 -9.01 25.47 -8.09
C LEU A 26 -8.64 25.90 -9.51
N LEU A 27 -7.56 25.36 -10.07
CA LEU A 27 -7.13 25.65 -11.44
C LEU A 27 -7.94 24.88 -12.50
N ALA A 28 -8.51 23.74 -12.17
CA ALA A 28 -9.25 22.88 -13.09
C ALA A 28 -10.38 23.62 -13.87
N PRO A 29 -11.25 24.44 -13.23
CA PRO A 29 -12.27 25.17 -13.96
C PRO A 29 -11.73 26.37 -14.79
N ILE A 30 -10.51 26.85 -14.48
CA ILE A 30 -9.89 28.00 -15.13
C ILE A 30 -9.10 27.58 -16.37
N VAL A 31 -8.43 26.43 -16.29
CA VAL A 31 -7.61 25.87 -17.37
C VAL A 31 -8.51 25.16 -18.39
N PRO A 32 -8.42 25.47 -19.70
CA PRO A 32 -9.17 24.72 -20.69
C PRO A 32 -8.88 23.22 -20.65
N LYS A 33 -9.90 22.37 -20.78
CA LYS A 33 -9.78 20.89 -20.70
C LYS A 33 -8.66 20.34 -21.59
N ALA A 34 -8.46 20.88 -22.79
CA ALA A 34 -7.38 20.48 -23.70
C ALA A 34 -5.96 20.69 -23.11
N ARG A 35 -5.82 21.47 -22.04
CA ARG A 35 -4.55 21.75 -21.35
C ARG A 35 -4.46 21.14 -19.95
N HIS A 36 -5.40 20.30 -19.53
CA HIS A 36 -5.39 19.68 -18.20
C HIS A 36 -4.14 18.79 -17.96
N GLY A 37 -3.42 18.39 -19.02
CA GLY A 37 -2.08 17.78 -18.87
C GLY A 37 -1.06 18.65 -18.12
N VAL A 38 -1.22 19.99 -18.13
CA VAL A 38 -0.38 20.90 -17.33
C VAL A 38 -0.65 20.70 -15.84
N LEU A 39 -1.89 20.41 -15.44
CA LEU A 39 -2.26 20.15 -14.06
C LEU A 39 -1.65 18.85 -13.52
N THR A 40 -1.44 17.85 -14.41
CA THR A 40 -0.62 16.66 -14.07
C THR A 40 0.81 17.09 -13.71
N GLY A 41 1.41 18.01 -14.47
CA GLY A 41 2.73 18.57 -14.18
C GLY A 41 2.77 19.29 -12.83
N VAL A 42 1.77 20.11 -12.51
CA VAL A 42 1.62 20.79 -11.21
C VAL A 42 1.53 19.75 -10.08
N SER A 43 0.76 18.68 -10.27
CA SER A 43 0.62 17.60 -9.28
C SER A 43 1.93 16.83 -9.06
N LEU A 44 2.70 16.59 -10.13
CA LEU A 44 4.04 15.96 -10.02
C LEU A 44 5.02 16.86 -9.26
N VAL A 45 4.98 18.17 -9.50
CA VAL A 45 5.78 19.14 -8.72
C VAL A 45 5.36 19.10 -7.25
N GLY A 46 4.05 19.05 -6.95
CA GLY A 46 3.54 18.91 -5.59
C GLY A 46 4.03 17.64 -4.89
N ALA A 47 3.97 16.49 -5.57
CA ALA A 47 4.47 15.23 -5.02
C ALA A 47 6.00 15.23 -4.82
N ALA A 48 6.76 15.84 -5.73
CA ALA A 48 8.21 15.99 -5.61
C ALA A 48 8.59 16.94 -4.45
N LEU A 49 7.87 18.05 -4.32
CA LEU A 49 8.07 18.99 -3.20
C LEU A 49 7.68 18.37 -1.86
N ALA A 50 6.65 17.52 -1.81
CA ALA A 50 6.30 16.78 -0.61
C ALA A 50 7.42 15.80 -0.20
N LEU A 51 8.04 15.10 -1.17
CA LEU A 51 9.24 14.31 -0.92
C LEU A 51 10.40 15.17 -0.40
N ALA A 52 10.63 16.34 -0.99
CA ALA A 52 11.65 17.27 -0.51
C ALA A 52 11.32 17.81 0.88
N ALA A 53 10.06 18.08 1.17
CA ALA A 53 9.62 18.55 2.49
C ALA A 53 9.90 17.56 3.62
N THR A 54 10.09 16.27 3.33
CA THR A 54 10.46 15.26 4.34
C THR A 54 11.87 15.46 4.93
N PHE A 55 12.74 16.26 4.30
CA PHE A 55 14.08 16.52 4.83
C PHE A 55 14.08 17.30 6.14
N TYR A 56 13.08 18.14 6.38
CA TYR A 56 12.99 18.87 7.65
C TYR A 56 12.65 17.94 8.83
N PRO A 57 11.54 17.17 8.81
CA PRO A 57 11.27 16.21 9.87
C PRO A 57 12.35 15.14 10.03
N ALA A 58 13.12 14.83 8.99
CA ALA A 58 14.26 13.93 9.07
C ALA A 58 15.37 14.43 10.02
N THR A 59 15.52 15.75 10.16
CA THR A 59 16.54 16.38 11.01
C THR A 59 15.97 16.94 12.33
N HIS A 60 14.66 17.07 12.45
CA HIS A 60 13.95 17.67 13.58
C HIS A 60 12.79 16.77 14.06
N SER A 61 13.16 15.54 14.42
CA SER A 61 12.17 14.57 14.97
C SER A 61 11.51 15.09 16.25
N GLY A 62 10.29 14.66 16.51
CA GLY A 62 9.58 14.96 17.75
C GLY A 62 8.06 14.98 17.59
N LEU A 63 7.40 15.26 18.70
CA LEU A 63 5.94 15.40 18.78
C LEU A 63 5.49 16.78 18.27
N ALA A 64 4.41 16.82 17.52
CA ALA A 64 3.75 18.02 17.03
C ALA A 64 2.30 18.06 17.51
N TYR A 65 1.72 19.28 17.57
CA TYR A 65 0.32 19.50 17.94
C TYR A 65 -0.07 18.83 19.25
N SER A 66 0.69 19.11 20.31
CA SER A 66 0.44 18.55 21.66
C SER A 66 0.42 17.01 21.69
N GLY A 67 1.20 16.36 20.84
CA GLY A 67 1.33 14.90 20.83
C GLY A 67 0.38 14.17 19.86
N LEU A 68 -0.40 14.88 19.05
CA LEU A 68 -1.28 14.24 18.05
C LEU A 68 -0.50 13.56 16.92
N PHE A 69 0.64 14.16 16.54
CA PHE A 69 1.48 13.70 15.43
C PHE A 69 2.92 13.53 15.88
N ARG A 70 3.58 12.48 15.43
CA ARG A 70 4.98 12.18 15.69
C ARG A 70 5.77 12.12 14.40
N ALA A 71 6.69 13.06 14.24
CA ALA A 71 7.68 13.04 13.16
C ALA A 71 8.92 12.29 13.66
N ASP A 72 9.13 11.08 13.16
CA ASP A 72 10.24 10.19 13.49
C ASP A 72 10.76 9.47 12.23
N GLU A 73 11.85 8.70 12.37
CA GLU A 73 12.39 7.93 11.25
C GLU A 73 11.40 6.91 10.70
N PHE A 74 10.48 6.41 11.53
CA PHE A 74 9.45 5.49 11.10
C PHE A 74 8.42 6.19 10.17
N SER A 75 7.88 7.33 10.60
CA SER A 75 6.97 8.10 9.75
C SER A 75 7.64 8.58 8.48
N LEU A 76 8.91 9.00 8.56
CA LEU A 76 9.72 9.41 7.42
C LEU A 76 9.89 8.28 6.40
N PHE A 77 10.18 7.06 6.86
CA PHE A 77 10.30 5.88 6.00
C PHE A 77 9.03 5.64 5.20
N ILE A 78 7.88 5.73 5.85
CA ILE A 78 6.57 5.54 5.20
C ILE A 78 6.24 6.70 4.25
N HIS A 79 6.56 7.95 4.62
CA HIS A 79 6.39 9.10 3.71
C HIS A 79 7.14 8.92 2.40
N TRP A 80 8.36 8.38 2.44
CA TRP A 80 9.10 8.10 1.21
C TRP A 80 8.41 7.07 0.33
N ILE A 81 7.80 6.04 0.94
CA ILE A 81 7.01 5.05 0.19
C ILE A 81 5.78 5.71 -0.43
N VAL A 82 4.94 6.39 0.37
CA VAL A 82 3.63 6.86 -0.11
C VAL A 82 3.77 8.03 -1.10
N CYS A 83 4.70 8.96 -0.86
CA CYS A 83 4.96 10.05 -1.80
C CYS A 83 5.63 9.55 -3.09
N GLY A 84 6.54 8.58 -2.99
CA GLY A 84 7.15 7.92 -4.16
C GLY A 84 6.13 7.17 -5.00
N VAL A 85 5.23 6.43 -4.36
CA VAL A 85 4.09 5.74 -5.01
C VAL A 85 3.18 6.76 -5.69
N ALA A 86 2.81 7.85 -5.03
CA ALA A 86 1.96 8.90 -5.60
C ALA A 86 2.61 9.55 -6.83
N PHE A 87 3.90 9.93 -6.73
CA PHE A 87 4.64 10.50 -7.84
C PHE A 87 4.67 9.56 -9.06
N LEU A 88 5.02 8.28 -8.86
CA LEU A 88 5.09 7.30 -9.94
C LEU A 88 3.70 6.94 -10.49
N ALA A 89 2.67 6.89 -9.64
CA ALA A 89 1.29 6.65 -10.07
C ALA A 89 0.77 7.79 -10.96
N ILE A 90 1.00 9.06 -10.56
CA ILE A 90 0.62 10.23 -11.37
C ILE A 90 1.41 10.22 -12.69
N LEU A 91 2.73 10.00 -12.65
CA LEU A 91 3.58 9.98 -13.84
C LEU A 91 3.17 8.87 -14.84
N GLY A 92 2.83 7.68 -14.33
CA GLY A 92 2.47 6.53 -15.15
C GLY A 92 1.03 6.54 -15.66
N SER A 93 0.13 7.36 -15.09
CA SER A 93 -1.30 7.36 -15.43
C SER A 93 -1.66 8.28 -16.61
N GLY A 94 -0.79 9.20 -17.01
CA GLY A 94 -1.11 10.26 -17.96
C GLY A 94 -1.67 9.75 -19.30
N GLU A 95 -1.06 8.75 -19.90
CA GLU A 95 -1.53 8.16 -21.17
C GLU A 95 -2.83 7.40 -21.00
N TYR A 96 -3.00 6.68 -19.90
CA TYR A 96 -4.24 5.98 -19.58
C TYR A 96 -5.42 6.97 -19.53
N LEU A 97 -5.26 8.08 -18.80
CA LEU A 97 -6.29 9.11 -18.66
C LEU A 97 -6.61 9.74 -20.02
N ARG A 98 -5.59 10.06 -20.82
CA ARG A 98 -5.77 10.63 -22.17
C ARG A 98 -6.49 9.66 -23.10
N ARG A 99 -6.12 8.38 -23.07
CA ARG A 99 -6.69 7.34 -23.94
C ARG A 99 -8.17 7.07 -23.65
N ASP A 100 -8.54 7.08 -22.38
CA ASP A 100 -9.91 6.80 -21.94
C ASP A 100 -10.74 8.09 -21.73
N ASP A 101 -10.25 9.25 -22.20
CA ASP A 101 -10.88 10.59 -22.11
C ASP A 101 -11.29 10.96 -20.67
N LEU A 102 -10.43 10.66 -19.73
CA LEU A 102 -10.64 10.94 -18.30
C LEU A 102 -9.92 12.23 -17.89
N ASP A 103 -10.54 13.02 -17.01
CA ASP A 103 -9.95 14.28 -16.54
C ASP A 103 -8.77 14.03 -15.60
N PRO A 104 -7.54 14.49 -15.94
CA PRO A 104 -6.38 14.30 -15.09
C PRO A 104 -6.38 15.19 -13.83
N ALA A 105 -7.12 16.29 -13.81
CA ALA A 105 -7.08 17.25 -12.69
C ALA A 105 -7.64 16.65 -11.41
N GLU A 106 -8.91 16.21 -11.44
CA GLU A 106 -9.55 15.58 -10.29
C GLU A 106 -8.81 14.31 -9.87
N PHE A 107 -8.36 13.51 -10.86
CA PHE A 107 -7.61 12.28 -10.61
C PHE A 107 -6.33 12.52 -9.81
N CYS A 108 -5.52 13.47 -10.24
CA CYS A 108 -4.26 13.80 -9.58
C CYS A 108 -4.49 14.42 -8.20
N ALA A 109 -5.47 15.33 -8.07
CA ALA A 109 -5.80 15.93 -6.78
C ALA A 109 -6.23 14.89 -5.74
N LEU A 110 -7.06 13.91 -6.14
CA LEU A 110 -7.47 12.80 -5.27
C LEU A 110 -6.29 11.92 -4.85
N ILE A 111 -5.32 11.67 -5.73
CA ILE A 111 -4.09 10.95 -5.35
C ILE A 111 -3.31 11.75 -4.30
N LEU A 112 -3.16 13.07 -4.47
CA LEU A 112 -2.45 13.91 -3.51
C LEU A 112 -3.15 13.92 -2.14
N PHE A 113 -4.48 14.06 -2.10
CA PHE A 113 -5.25 13.98 -0.85
C PHE A 113 -5.16 12.60 -0.20
N ALA A 114 -5.28 11.52 -0.98
CA ALA A 114 -5.10 10.17 -0.46
C ALA A 114 -3.73 10.01 0.18
N THR A 115 -2.69 10.55 -0.47
CA THR A 115 -1.30 10.46 -0.01
C THR A 115 -1.07 11.28 1.26
N ALA A 116 -1.67 12.46 1.36
CA ALA A 116 -1.63 13.25 2.61
C ALA A 116 -2.26 12.47 3.77
N GLY A 117 -3.42 11.83 3.56
CA GLY A 117 -4.04 10.96 4.56
C GLY A 117 -3.15 9.77 4.96
N MET A 118 -2.42 9.18 4.00
CA MET A 118 -1.44 8.11 4.28
C MET A 118 -0.28 8.62 5.14
N GLY A 119 0.21 9.84 4.90
CA GLY A 119 1.24 10.48 5.71
C GLY A 119 0.76 10.73 7.15
N VAL A 120 -0.46 11.27 7.30
CA VAL A 120 -1.09 11.44 8.62
C VAL A 120 -1.18 10.11 9.37
N MET A 121 -1.59 9.01 8.71
CA MET A 121 -1.61 7.67 9.33
C MET A 121 -0.23 7.23 9.81
N ALA A 122 0.82 7.50 9.05
CA ALA A 122 2.18 7.10 9.37
C ALA A 122 2.74 7.83 10.61
N GLY A 123 2.40 9.11 10.74
CA GLY A 123 2.83 9.95 11.87
C GLY A 123 1.83 10.02 13.03
N ALA A 124 0.65 9.41 12.93
CA ALA A 124 -0.36 9.46 13.96
C ALA A 124 0.15 8.88 15.29
N HIS A 125 0.12 9.68 16.35
CA HIS A 125 0.47 9.27 17.72
C HIS A 125 -0.77 9.27 18.63
N GLU A 126 -1.93 9.45 18.02
CA GLU A 126 -3.23 9.53 18.66
C GLU A 126 -4.26 8.83 17.74
N LEU A 127 -5.20 8.08 18.32
CA LEU A 127 -6.14 7.23 17.59
C LEU A 127 -7.14 8.02 16.71
N LEU A 128 -7.61 9.21 17.13
CA LEU A 128 -8.50 10.02 16.29
C LEU A 128 -7.75 10.64 15.11
N THR A 129 -6.49 11.04 15.32
CA THR A 129 -5.61 11.49 14.23
C THR A 129 -5.38 10.36 13.22
N ALA A 130 -5.15 9.14 13.70
CA ALA A 130 -5.06 7.96 12.85
C ALA A 130 -6.35 7.71 12.05
N PHE A 131 -7.52 7.86 12.69
CA PHE A 131 -8.82 7.74 12.05
C PHE A 131 -9.01 8.79 10.95
N VAL A 132 -8.70 10.05 11.22
CA VAL A 132 -8.81 11.14 10.22
C VAL A 132 -7.92 10.85 9.01
N GLY A 133 -6.66 10.45 9.24
CA GLY A 133 -5.75 10.06 8.15
C GLY A 133 -6.27 8.88 7.33
N LEU A 134 -6.81 7.86 7.99
CA LEU A 134 -7.42 6.70 7.36
C LEU A 134 -8.62 7.08 6.50
N GLU A 135 -9.52 7.93 7.01
CA GLU A 135 -10.71 8.37 6.26
C GLU A 135 -10.36 9.28 5.10
N MET A 136 -9.42 10.20 5.27
CA MET A 136 -8.95 11.07 4.19
C MET A 136 -8.39 10.25 3.01
N SER A 137 -7.57 9.23 3.31
CA SER A 137 -7.07 8.30 2.29
C SER A 137 -8.19 7.44 1.70
N SER A 138 -9.17 7.01 2.52
CA SER A 138 -10.25 6.11 2.11
C SER A 138 -11.23 6.78 1.17
N ILE A 139 -11.74 7.97 1.52
CA ILE A 139 -12.72 8.70 0.73
C ILE A 139 -12.16 9.01 -0.67
N ALA A 140 -10.92 9.50 -0.73
CA ALA A 140 -10.26 9.73 -2.02
C ALA A 140 -10.12 8.44 -2.83
N SER A 141 -9.79 7.31 -2.18
CA SER A 141 -9.68 6.01 -2.81
C SER A 141 -11.01 5.46 -3.33
N TYR A 142 -12.13 5.68 -2.61
CA TYR A 142 -13.47 5.28 -3.06
C TYR A 142 -13.87 6.02 -4.34
N ILE A 143 -13.61 7.33 -4.41
CA ILE A 143 -13.88 8.14 -5.59
C ILE A 143 -12.98 7.70 -6.76
N LEU A 144 -11.70 7.48 -6.53
CA LEU A 144 -10.78 6.98 -7.53
C LEU A 144 -11.21 5.62 -8.09
N ALA A 145 -11.74 4.71 -7.27
CA ALA A 145 -12.20 3.39 -7.71
C ALA A 145 -13.34 3.48 -8.74
N SER A 146 -14.21 4.51 -8.66
CA SER A 146 -15.28 4.78 -9.64
C SER A 146 -14.89 5.81 -10.71
N TYR A 147 -13.60 6.07 -10.91
CA TYR A 147 -13.19 7.19 -11.77
C TYR A 147 -13.66 7.05 -13.22
N ARG A 148 -13.83 5.83 -13.72
CA ARG A 148 -14.53 5.53 -14.98
C ARG A 148 -16.04 5.47 -14.74
N ARG A 149 -16.67 6.64 -14.63
CA ARG A 149 -18.08 6.82 -14.24
C ARG A 149 -19.07 6.08 -15.14
N ASP A 150 -18.73 5.94 -16.44
CA ASP A 150 -19.56 5.28 -17.45
C ASP A 150 -19.37 3.75 -17.48
N ALA A 151 -18.46 3.20 -16.69
CA ALA A 151 -18.19 1.77 -16.63
C ALA A 151 -18.94 1.12 -15.44
N PRO A 152 -19.98 0.28 -15.68
CA PRO A 152 -20.75 -0.35 -14.62
C PRO A 152 -19.88 -1.16 -13.64
N ARG A 153 -18.85 -1.85 -14.15
CA ARG A 153 -17.89 -2.61 -13.30
C ARG A 153 -17.11 -1.71 -12.35
N SER A 154 -16.73 -0.51 -12.78
CA SER A 154 -16.01 0.46 -11.95
C SER A 154 -16.91 1.01 -10.85
N ASN A 155 -18.17 1.31 -11.17
CA ASN A 155 -19.15 1.79 -10.19
C ASN A 155 -19.52 0.70 -9.16
N GLU A 156 -19.68 -0.55 -9.60
CA GLU A 156 -19.91 -1.69 -8.71
C GLU A 156 -18.73 -1.91 -7.76
N ALA A 157 -17.50 -1.87 -8.30
CA ALA A 157 -16.28 -2.00 -7.51
C ALA A 157 -16.19 -0.91 -6.43
N ALA A 158 -16.44 0.35 -6.81
CA ALA A 158 -16.42 1.47 -5.88
C ALA A 158 -17.53 1.37 -4.81
N MET A 159 -18.73 0.96 -5.19
CA MET A 159 -19.84 0.77 -4.24
C MET A 159 -19.50 -0.33 -3.22
N LYS A 160 -18.98 -1.47 -3.68
CA LYS A 160 -18.52 -2.56 -2.79
C LYS A 160 -17.41 -2.05 -1.85
N TYR A 161 -16.45 -1.29 -2.38
CA TYR A 161 -15.35 -0.76 -1.59
C TYR A 161 -15.84 0.24 -0.53
N PHE A 162 -16.73 1.15 -0.92
CA PHE A 162 -17.32 2.14 -0.02
C PHE A 162 -18.15 1.47 1.09
N LEU A 163 -19.09 0.59 0.74
CA LEU A 163 -19.99 -0.03 1.73
C LEU A 163 -19.21 -0.90 2.74
N LEU A 164 -18.33 -1.77 2.23
CA LEU A 164 -17.53 -2.64 3.11
C LEU A 164 -16.48 -1.84 3.89
N GLY A 165 -15.92 -0.80 3.27
CA GLY A 165 -14.96 0.08 3.90
C GLY A 165 -15.58 0.91 5.02
N SER A 166 -16.72 1.55 4.79
CA SER A 166 -17.44 2.32 5.81
C SER A 166 -17.86 1.45 7.00
N PHE A 167 -18.26 0.19 6.72
CA PHE A 167 -18.55 -0.76 7.78
C PHE A 167 -17.30 -1.11 8.62
N ALA A 168 -16.18 -1.36 7.96
CA ALA A 168 -14.91 -1.61 8.65
C ALA A 168 -14.42 -0.40 9.47
N THR A 169 -14.62 0.81 8.93
CA THR A 169 -14.27 2.06 9.63
C THR A 169 -15.18 2.30 10.85
N ALA A 170 -16.44 1.90 10.79
CA ALA A 170 -17.33 1.97 11.96
C ALA A 170 -16.81 1.09 13.11
N PHE A 171 -16.31 -0.12 12.81
CA PHE A 171 -15.62 -0.95 13.82
C PHE A 171 -14.38 -0.26 14.37
N PHE A 172 -13.55 0.33 13.51
CA PHE A 172 -12.35 1.04 13.95
C PHE A 172 -12.70 2.19 14.89
N LEU A 173 -13.65 3.04 14.52
CA LEU A 173 -14.09 4.17 15.34
C LEU A 173 -14.73 3.72 16.66
N TYR A 174 -15.56 2.66 16.62
CA TYR A 174 -16.13 2.12 17.85
C TYR A 174 -15.07 1.52 18.76
N GLY A 175 -14.04 0.90 18.18
CA GLY A 175 -12.86 0.43 18.92
C GLY A 175 -12.12 1.58 19.63
N ILE A 176 -11.99 2.74 18.98
CA ILE A 176 -11.43 3.96 19.60
C ILE A 176 -12.28 4.41 20.78
N ALA A 177 -13.60 4.45 20.62
CA ALA A 177 -14.52 4.85 21.68
C ALA A 177 -14.42 3.93 22.91
N LEU A 178 -14.30 2.60 22.69
CA LEU A 178 -14.10 1.64 23.77
C LEU A 178 -12.72 1.79 24.44
N ALA A 179 -11.67 2.04 23.67
CA ALA A 179 -10.34 2.30 24.21
C ALA A 179 -10.32 3.56 25.07
N TYR A 180 -10.95 4.64 24.59
CA TYR A 180 -11.13 5.86 25.36
C TYR A 180 -11.93 5.63 26.66
N GLY A 181 -13.06 4.88 26.58
CA GLY A 181 -13.86 4.52 27.76
C GLY A 181 -13.09 3.70 28.79
N ALA A 182 -12.09 2.93 28.36
CA ALA A 182 -11.25 2.11 29.22
C ALA A 182 -10.07 2.88 29.86
N THR A 183 -9.56 3.89 29.20
CA THR A 183 -8.28 4.55 29.56
C THR A 183 -8.42 6.04 29.88
N GLY A 184 -9.47 6.68 29.39
CA GLY A 184 -9.66 8.14 29.45
C GLY A 184 -8.79 8.91 28.46
N SER A 185 -8.04 8.24 27.56
CA SER A 185 -7.17 8.87 26.57
C SER A 185 -7.27 8.19 25.21
N THR A 186 -6.93 8.93 24.15
CA THR A 186 -6.77 8.43 22.79
C THR A 186 -5.31 8.44 22.31
N HIS A 187 -4.38 8.98 23.11
CA HIS A 187 -2.95 8.95 22.84
C HIS A 187 -2.39 7.55 23.01
N LEU A 188 -1.56 7.08 22.06
CA LEU A 188 -1.07 5.71 22.01
C LEU A 188 -0.22 5.32 23.24
N ASP A 189 0.59 6.24 23.74
CA ASP A 189 1.44 6.06 24.92
C ASP A 189 0.66 6.09 26.25
N GLN A 190 -0.61 6.54 26.22
CA GLN A 190 -1.47 6.65 27.39
C GLN A 190 -2.59 5.61 27.42
N LEU A 191 -2.59 4.63 26.50
CA LEU A 191 -3.59 3.56 26.48
C LEU A 191 -3.30 2.50 27.53
N VAL A 192 -3.23 2.93 28.78
CA VAL A 192 -3.12 2.08 29.97
C VAL A 192 -4.51 1.96 30.61
N PRO A 193 -5.04 0.74 30.84
CA PRO A 193 -6.37 0.59 31.40
C PRO A 193 -6.42 1.13 32.84
N LEU A 194 -7.56 1.74 33.18
CA LEU A 194 -7.87 2.10 34.57
C LEU A 194 -7.79 0.84 35.45
N ALA A 195 -7.46 1.03 36.75
CA ALA A 195 -7.16 -0.05 37.68
C ALA A 195 -8.39 -0.90 38.09
N ASN A 196 -9.15 -1.41 37.12
CA ASN A 196 -10.26 -2.32 37.35
C ASN A 196 -10.40 -3.35 36.20
N ASP A 197 -10.95 -4.54 36.51
CA ASP A 197 -11.08 -5.63 35.54
C ASP A 197 -11.98 -5.29 34.33
N SER A 198 -12.97 -4.45 34.54
CA SER A 198 -13.88 -4.03 33.45
C SER A 198 -13.15 -3.12 32.46
N ALA A 199 -12.27 -2.21 32.90
CA ALA A 199 -11.46 -1.38 32.00
C ALA A 199 -10.48 -2.22 31.18
N HIS A 200 -9.86 -3.24 31.78
CA HIS A 200 -8.99 -4.17 31.06
C HIS A 200 -9.74 -4.94 29.97
N THR A 201 -10.95 -5.42 30.27
CA THR A 201 -11.80 -6.11 29.28
C THR A 201 -12.25 -5.17 28.17
N LEU A 202 -12.65 -3.95 28.52
CA LEU A 202 -13.12 -2.96 27.56
C LEU A 202 -12.00 -2.55 26.58
N LEU A 203 -10.77 -2.33 27.07
CA LEU A 203 -9.61 -2.04 26.22
C LEU A 203 -9.31 -3.19 25.24
N LYS A 204 -9.35 -4.45 25.72
CA LYS A 204 -9.13 -5.61 24.84
C LYS A 204 -10.17 -5.69 23.71
N ILE A 205 -11.44 -5.47 24.02
CA ILE A 205 -12.50 -5.42 23.01
C ILE A 205 -12.26 -4.26 22.02
N GLY A 206 -11.91 -3.05 22.53
CA GLY A 206 -11.59 -1.89 21.72
C GLY A 206 -10.45 -2.14 20.77
N LEU A 207 -9.33 -2.70 21.25
CA LEU A 207 -8.19 -3.09 20.42
C LEU A 207 -8.55 -4.18 19.38
N GLY A 208 -9.46 -5.11 19.73
CA GLY A 208 -9.99 -6.10 18.80
C GLY A 208 -10.75 -5.46 17.63
N PHE A 209 -11.60 -4.46 17.91
CA PHE A 209 -12.32 -3.73 16.87
C PHE A 209 -11.40 -2.84 16.02
N ILE A 210 -10.39 -2.22 16.62
CA ILE A 210 -9.33 -1.48 15.88
C ILE A 210 -8.61 -2.45 14.92
N PHE A 211 -8.26 -3.65 15.38
CA PHE A 211 -7.64 -4.68 14.54
C PHE A 211 -8.52 -5.05 13.35
N VAL A 212 -9.83 -5.23 13.51
CA VAL A 212 -10.76 -5.53 12.41
C VAL A 212 -10.71 -4.47 11.32
N GLY A 213 -10.77 -3.18 11.70
CA GLY A 213 -10.68 -2.06 10.75
C GLY A 213 -9.36 -2.03 9.98
N LEU A 214 -8.24 -2.26 10.67
CA LEU A 214 -6.91 -2.31 10.06
C LEU A 214 -6.72 -3.56 9.18
N ALA A 215 -7.20 -4.72 9.61
CA ALA A 215 -7.16 -5.96 8.84
C ALA A 215 -7.92 -5.85 7.51
N PHE A 216 -9.07 -5.15 7.51
CA PHE A 216 -9.77 -4.81 6.28
C PHE A 216 -8.90 -3.95 5.35
N LYS A 217 -8.24 -2.90 5.86
CA LYS A 217 -7.42 -1.98 5.05
C LYS A 217 -6.21 -2.65 4.42
N VAL A 218 -5.56 -3.55 5.12
CA VAL A 218 -4.43 -4.32 4.56
C VAL A 218 -4.87 -5.49 3.69
N ALA A 219 -6.18 -5.75 3.59
CA ALA A 219 -6.77 -6.90 2.92
C ALA A 219 -6.31 -8.25 3.51
N ALA A 220 -6.24 -8.33 4.83
CA ALA A 220 -5.96 -9.58 5.55
C ALA A 220 -7.20 -10.48 5.59
N ALA A 221 -7.02 -11.80 5.39
CA ALA A 221 -8.12 -12.75 5.58
C ALA A 221 -8.49 -12.85 7.08
N PRO A 222 -9.81 -12.90 7.40
CA PRO A 222 -10.97 -13.06 6.52
C PRO A 222 -11.59 -11.76 5.97
N PHE A 223 -10.96 -10.61 6.12
CA PHE A 223 -11.49 -9.29 5.75
C PHE A 223 -11.12 -8.84 4.32
N GLN A 224 -10.57 -9.72 3.49
CA GLN A 224 -10.04 -9.44 2.14
C GLN A 224 -11.10 -9.41 1.03
N LEU A 225 -12.37 -9.73 1.30
CA LEU A 225 -13.40 -10.02 0.30
C LEU A 225 -13.60 -8.89 -0.74
N TRP A 226 -13.36 -7.65 -0.36
CA TRP A 226 -13.47 -6.49 -1.24
C TRP A 226 -12.38 -6.42 -2.31
N THR A 227 -11.18 -6.92 -2.00
CA THR A 227 -9.97 -6.66 -2.78
C THR A 227 -10.01 -7.21 -4.21
N PRO A 228 -10.43 -8.46 -4.48
CA PRO A 228 -10.47 -8.98 -5.84
C PRO A 228 -11.41 -8.19 -6.75
N ASP A 229 -12.61 -7.88 -6.28
CA ASP A 229 -13.64 -7.18 -7.06
C ASP A 229 -13.26 -5.73 -7.31
N VAL A 230 -12.69 -5.05 -6.30
CA VAL A 230 -12.27 -3.65 -6.42
C VAL A 230 -11.04 -3.53 -7.34
N TYR A 231 -10.05 -4.42 -7.21
CA TYR A 231 -8.87 -4.35 -8.06
C TYR A 231 -9.16 -4.71 -9.52
N GLU A 232 -10.12 -5.58 -9.76
CA GLU A 232 -10.57 -5.89 -11.11
C GLU A 232 -11.37 -4.75 -11.73
N GLY A 233 -12.33 -4.15 -10.99
CA GLY A 233 -13.26 -3.17 -11.51
C GLY A 233 -12.73 -1.73 -11.54
N ALA A 234 -11.88 -1.33 -10.60
CA ALA A 234 -11.27 0.00 -10.58
C ALA A 234 -10.29 0.21 -11.76
N PRO A 235 -10.07 1.45 -12.24
CA PRO A 235 -9.04 1.73 -13.24
C PRO A 235 -7.68 1.18 -12.82
N ALA A 236 -6.93 0.57 -13.73
CA ALA A 236 -5.68 -0.09 -13.38
C ALA A 236 -4.60 0.83 -12.75
N PRO A 237 -4.46 2.13 -13.12
CA PRO A 237 -3.60 3.05 -12.40
C PRO A 237 -4.06 3.32 -10.95
N VAL A 238 -5.38 3.33 -10.72
CA VAL A 238 -5.94 3.42 -9.37
C VAL A 238 -5.61 2.16 -8.57
N THR A 239 -5.75 1.00 -9.21
CA THR A 239 -5.39 -0.28 -8.58
C THR A 239 -3.89 -0.34 -8.22
N ALA A 240 -3.01 0.25 -9.05
CA ALA A 240 -1.59 0.41 -8.75
C ALA A 240 -1.38 1.19 -7.45
N LEU A 241 -2.07 2.31 -7.27
CA LEU A 241 -2.05 3.10 -6.03
C LEU A 241 -2.64 2.32 -4.84
N LEU A 242 -3.86 1.77 -4.99
CA LEU A 242 -4.57 1.07 -3.92
C LEU A 242 -3.83 -0.16 -3.39
N SER A 243 -3.11 -0.84 -4.27
CA SER A 243 -2.35 -2.03 -3.90
C SER A 243 -1.06 -1.71 -3.12
N THR A 244 -0.61 -0.47 -3.09
CA THR A 244 0.71 -0.07 -2.58
C THR A 244 0.61 0.96 -1.45
N GLY A 245 0.34 2.23 -1.75
CA GLY A 245 0.34 3.32 -0.79
C GLY A 245 -0.57 3.10 0.43
N PRO A 246 -1.89 2.95 0.23
CA PRO A 246 -2.84 2.76 1.34
C PRO A 246 -2.52 1.53 2.20
N LYS A 247 -2.00 0.44 1.59
CA LYS A 247 -1.55 -0.73 2.34
C LYS A 247 -0.33 -0.42 3.20
N ALA A 248 0.66 0.27 2.63
CA ALA A 248 1.87 0.64 3.39
C ALA A 248 1.51 1.50 4.60
N ALA A 249 0.63 2.49 4.44
CA ALA A 249 0.16 3.34 5.53
C ALA A 249 -0.65 2.57 6.59
N ALA A 250 -1.52 1.64 6.17
CA ALA A 250 -2.30 0.82 7.10
C ALA A 250 -1.42 -0.16 7.89
N PHE A 251 -0.43 -0.79 7.24
CA PHE A 251 0.57 -1.60 7.95
C PHE A 251 1.43 -0.75 8.90
N ALA A 252 1.79 0.46 8.51
CA ALA A 252 2.52 1.38 9.36
C ALA A 252 1.72 1.72 10.62
N LEU A 253 0.45 2.07 10.49
CA LEU A 253 -0.42 2.33 11.63
C LEU A 253 -0.56 1.09 12.53
N THR A 254 -0.71 -0.10 11.93
CA THR A 254 -0.77 -1.36 12.69
C THR A 254 0.52 -1.58 13.49
N LEU A 255 1.68 -1.36 12.88
CA LEU A 255 2.98 -1.48 13.54
C LEU A 255 3.15 -0.44 14.66
N ARG A 256 2.73 0.80 14.44
CA ARG A 256 2.81 1.86 15.46
C ARG A 256 1.95 1.53 16.68
N ILE A 257 0.70 1.08 16.48
CA ILE A 257 -0.14 0.64 17.60
C ILE A 257 0.47 -0.57 18.30
N LEU A 258 0.96 -1.57 17.56
CA LEU A 258 1.61 -2.76 18.11
C LEU A 258 2.84 -2.43 18.96
N ALA A 259 3.63 -1.44 18.55
CA ALA A 259 4.83 -1.01 19.24
C ALA A 259 4.56 -0.10 20.43
N SER A 260 3.51 0.75 20.37
CA SER A 260 3.24 1.80 21.36
C SER A 260 2.25 1.37 22.44
N VAL A 261 1.42 0.36 22.19
CA VAL A 261 0.38 -0.10 23.12
C VAL A 261 0.74 -1.48 23.66
N ASP A 262 1.23 -1.54 24.89
CA ASP A 262 1.72 -2.80 25.48
C ASP A 262 0.66 -3.92 25.51
N ALA A 263 -0.62 -3.58 25.64
CA ALA A 263 -1.72 -4.54 25.60
C ALA A 263 -2.01 -5.10 24.19
N ALA A 264 -1.51 -4.46 23.14
CA ALA A 264 -1.81 -4.88 21.75
C ALA A 264 -1.05 -6.14 21.34
N ALA A 265 0.23 -6.25 21.67
CA ALA A 265 1.07 -7.35 21.24
C ALA A 265 0.54 -8.72 21.68
N PRO A 266 0.27 -9.01 22.98
CA PRO A 266 -0.24 -10.30 23.41
C PRO A 266 -1.66 -10.58 22.92
N LEU A 267 -2.49 -9.53 22.73
CA LEU A 267 -3.86 -9.69 22.23
C LEU A 267 -3.87 -10.00 20.72
N TRP A 268 -3.06 -9.29 19.95
CA TRP A 268 -3.05 -9.42 18.50
C TRP A 268 -2.22 -10.60 17.99
N PHE A 269 -1.36 -11.18 18.81
CA PHE A 269 -0.49 -12.29 18.40
C PHE A 269 -1.23 -13.39 17.63
N TRP A 270 -2.29 -13.96 18.21
CA TRP A 270 -3.04 -15.03 17.58
C TRP A 270 -3.88 -14.53 16.39
N ALA A 271 -4.41 -13.30 16.48
CA ALA A 271 -5.14 -12.70 15.38
C ALA A 271 -4.24 -12.47 14.16
N LEU A 272 -3.02 -11.94 14.37
CA LEU A 272 -1.99 -11.77 13.35
C LEU A 272 -1.55 -13.12 12.77
N TRP A 273 -1.31 -14.12 13.63
CA TRP A 273 -0.90 -15.46 13.24
C TRP A 273 -1.94 -16.11 12.30
N VAL A 274 -3.19 -16.13 12.73
CA VAL A 274 -4.31 -16.71 11.94
C VAL A 274 -4.53 -15.92 10.66
N ALA A 275 -4.55 -14.59 10.72
CA ALA A 275 -4.71 -13.74 9.54
C ALA A 275 -3.55 -13.92 8.55
N ALA A 276 -2.30 -14.07 9.01
CA ALA A 276 -1.16 -14.37 8.17
C ALA A 276 -1.31 -15.70 7.44
N ALA A 277 -1.60 -16.77 8.18
CA ALA A 277 -1.79 -18.12 7.63
C ALA A 277 -2.94 -18.15 6.61
N LEU A 278 -4.10 -17.62 6.98
CA LEU A 278 -5.28 -17.58 6.09
C LEU A 278 -5.03 -16.72 4.84
N SER A 279 -4.39 -15.55 4.99
CA SER A 279 -4.11 -14.67 3.85
C SER A 279 -3.16 -15.32 2.85
N MET A 280 -2.11 -16.00 3.33
CA MET A 280 -1.20 -16.75 2.48
C MET A 280 -1.92 -17.86 1.72
N LEU A 281 -2.71 -18.68 2.41
CA LEU A 281 -3.44 -19.81 1.81
C LEU A 281 -4.51 -19.34 0.84
N VAL A 282 -5.44 -18.51 1.29
CA VAL A 282 -6.56 -18.02 0.46
C VAL A 282 -6.04 -17.23 -0.73
N GLY A 283 -5.05 -16.34 -0.51
CA GLY A 283 -4.46 -15.54 -1.58
C GLY A 283 -3.83 -16.38 -2.68
N ASN A 284 -2.95 -17.32 -2.32
CA ASN A 284 -2.24 -18.13 -3.31
C ASN A 284 -3.15 -19.15 -4.00
N LEU A 285 -3.99 -19.88 -3.26
CA LEU A 285 -4.88 -20.87 -3.86
C LEU A 285 -5.91 -20.24 -4.79
N SER A 286 -6.48 -19.09 -4.41
CA SER A 286 -7.42 -18.37 -5.27
C SER A 286 -6.75 -17.76 -6.50
N ALA A 287 -5.49 -17.30 -6.40
CA ALA A 287 -4.73 -16.75 -7.53
C ALA A 287 -4.52 -17.77 -8.65
N ILE A 288 -4.33 -19.05 -8.33
CA ILE A 288 -4.14 -20.13 -9.30
C ILE A 288 -5.31 -20.22 -10.29
N MET A 289 -6.54 -20.02 -9.80
CA MET A 289 -7.77 -20.20 -10.58
C MET A 289 -8.14 -18.97 -11.42
N GLN A 290 -7.40 -17.86 -11.31
CA GLN A 290 -7.76 -16.65 -12.03
C GLN A 290 -7.30 -16.70 -13.49
N THR A 291 -8.14 -16.14 -14.36
CA THR A 291 -7.84 -15.88 -15.77
C THR A 291 -7.58 -14.39 -16.01
N ASN A 292 -8.18 -13.53 -15.23
CA ASN A 292 -7.99 -12.08 -15.29
C ASN A 292 -6.71 -11.66 -14.56
N VAL A 293 -5.82 -10.93 -15.23
CA VAL A 293 -4.51 -10.52 -14.68
C VAL A 293 -4.67 -9.57 -13.48
N LYS A 294 -5.63 -8.64 -13.52
CA LYS A 294 -5.87 -7.72 -12.39
C LYS A 294 -6.35 -8.48 -11.17
N ARG A 295 -7.27 -9.44 -11.35
CA ARG A 295 -7.79 -10.28 -10.29
C ARG A 295 -6.75 -11.25 -9.74
N LEU A 296 -5.88 -11.81 -10.61
CA LEU A 296 -4.73 -12.60 -10.20
C LEU A 296 -3.78 -11.78 -9.32
N LEU A 297 -3.44 -10.57 -9.75
CA LEU A 297 -2.61 -9.67 -8.96
C LEU A 297 -3.30 -9.20 -7.66
N ALA A 298 -4.64 -9.14 -7.60
CA ALA A 298 -5.38 -8.86 -6.37
C ALA A 298 -5.21 -9.98 -5.34
N TYR A 299 -5.41 -11.24 -5.74
CA TYR A 299 -5.17 -12.37 -4.84
C TYR A 299 -3.70 -12.52 -4.45
N SER A 300 -2.79 -12.26 -5.38
CA SER A 300 -1.37 -12.10 -5.06
C SER A 300 -1.14 -11.03 -3.98
N SER A 301 -1.88 -9.90 -4.03
CA SER A 301 -1.79 -8.84 -3.03
C SER A 301 -2.28 -9.27 -1.64
N ILE A 302 -3.26 -10.17 -1.57
CA ILE A 302 -3.73 -10.79 -0.33
C ILE A 302 -2.65 -11.73 0.23
N ALA A 303 -2.04 -12.57 -0.60
CA ALA A 303 -0.95 -13.45 -0.19
C ALA A 303 0.24 -12.66 0.37
N HIS A 304 0.65 -11.58 -0.31
CA HIS A 304 1.73 -10.71 0.15
C HIS A 304 1.40 -9.96 1.45
N ALA A 305 0.14 -9.58 1.67
CA ALA A 305 -0.29 -9.08 2.98
C ALA A 305 -0.08 -10.14 4.06
N GLY A 306 -0.36 -11.41 3.76
CA GLY A 306 -0.07 -12.54 4.64
C GLY A 306 1.40 -12.64 4.99
N TYR A 307 2.32 -12.49 4.02
CA TYR A 307 3.76 -12.50 4.30
C TYR A 307 4.20 -11.34 5.20
N ILE A 308 3.65 -10.13 5.00
CA ILE A 308 3.94 -8.99 5.88
C ILE A 308 3.38 -9.25 7.29
N LEU A 309 2.19 -9.84 7.42
CA LEU A 309 1.60 -10.21 8.70
C LEU A 309 2.46 -11.22 9.48
N VAL A 310 3.22 -12.10 8.81
CA VAL A 310 4.21 -12.96 9.47
C VAL A 310 5.25 -12.11 10.23
N ALA A 311 5.75 -11.04 9.60
CA ALA A 311 6.70 -10.13 10.24
C ALA A 311 6.08 -9.37 11.43
N LEU A 312 4.81 -8.95 11.32
CA LEU A 312 4.08 -8.34 12.43
C LEU A 312 3.87 -9.35 13.59
N THR A 313 3.56 -10.60 13.26
CA THR A 313 3.44 -11.67 14.26
C THR A 313 4.77 -11.91 14.97
N ALA A 314 5.89 -11.87 14.22
CA ALA A 314 7.23 -11.97 14.81
C ALA A 314 7.50 -10.77 15.75
N ALA A 315 7.13 -9.56 15.37
CA ALA A 315 7.26 -8.39 16.23
C ALA A 315 6.40 -8.48 17.50
N ALA A 316 5.23 -9.14 17.45
CA ALA A 316 4.36 -9.36 18.60
C ALA A 316 4.81 -10.50 19.51
N ALA A 317 5.66 -11.41 19.01
CA ALA A 317 6.06 -12.66 19.71
C ALA A 317 7.33 -12.54 20.54
N THR A 318 8.09 -11.46 20.41
CA THR A 318 9.44 -11.31 20.99
C THR A 318 9.58 -10.05 21.81
N ASP A 319 10.50 -10.08 22.77
CA ASP A 319 10.94 -8.89 23.53
C ASP A 319 11.78 -7.91 22.66
N HIS A 320 12.18 -8.36 21.47
CA HIS A 320 12.95 -7.57 20.50
C HIS A 320 12.17 -7.36 19.18
N PRO A 321 11.09 -6.56 19.17
CA PRO A 321 10.20 -6.42 18.03
C PRO A 321 10.85 -5.76 16.79
N ALA A 322 12.00 -5.10 16.97
CA ALA A 322 12.65 -4.32 15.92
C ALA A 322 12.99 -5.14 14.65
N GLU A 323 13.38 -6.42 14.80
CA GLU A 323 13.69 -7.27 13.65
C GLU A 323 12.44 -7.55 12.79
N GLY A 324 11.31 -7.86 13.43
CA GLY A 324 10.03 -8.06 12.74
C GLY A 324 9.55 -6.79 12.07
N ILE A 325 9.66 -5.64 12.75
CA ILE A 325 9.29 -4.32 12.19
C ILE A 325 10.17 -3.98 11.00
N ALA A 326 11.50 -4.11 11.11
CA ALA A 326 12.44 -3.84 10.02
C ALA A 326 12.19 -4.73 8.79
N ALA A 327 11.91 -6.02 9.01
CA ALA A 327 11.55 -6.95 7.95
C ALA A 327 10.24 -6.53 7.24
N ALA A 328 9.22 -6.11 8.00
CA ALA A 328 7.96 -5.60 7.44
C ALA A 328 8.19 -4.33 6.60
N LEU A 329 8.97 -3.37 7.10
CA LEU A 329 9.29 -2.13 6.41
C LEU A 329 10.04 -2.38 5.10
N PHE A 330 11.07 -3.22 5.11
CA PHE A 330 11.79 -3.58 3.89
C PHE A 330 10.86 -4.26 2.87
N TYR A 331 9.98 -5.16 3.35
CA TYR A 331 9.01 -5.83 2.51
C TYR A 331 8.04 -4.83 1.86
N LEU A 332 7.55 -3.84 2.59
CA LEU A 332 6.66 -2.81 2.08
C LEU A 332 7.29 -2.01 0.93
N VAL A 333 8.57 -1.60 1.05
CA VAL A 333 9.28 -0.93 -0.04
C VAL A 333 9.38 -1.82 -1.27
N SER A 334 9.88 -3.05 -1.10
CA SER A 334 10.06 -3.99 -2.20
C SER A 334 8.74 -4.30 -2.91
N TYR A 335 7.69 -4.51 -2.13
CA TYR A 335 6.34 -4.78 -2.62
C TYR A 335 5.75 -3.56 -3.36
N ALA A 336 5.89 -2.35 -2.81
CA ALA A 336 5.35 -1.14 -3.42
C ALA A 336 5.95 -0.90 -4.82
N ILE A 337 7.27 -0.98 -4.95
CA ILE A 337 7.98 -0.79 -6.24
C ILE A 337 7.49 -1.80 -7.28
N VAL A 338 7.46 -3.07 -6.91
CA VAL A 338 7.13 -4.17 -7.83
C VAL A 338 5.66 -4.13 -8.24
N LYS A 339 4.76 -3.93 -7.28
CA LYS A 339 3.33 -4.00 -7.52
C LYS A 339 2.82 -2.81 -8.33
N LEU A 340 3.33 -1.62 -8.03
CA LEU A 340 3.03 -0.41 -8.78
C LEU A 340 3.38 -0.60 -10.27
N GLY A 341 4.61 -1.03 -10.56
CA GLY A 341 5.06 -1.27 -11.93
C GLY A 341 4.21 -2.31 -12.66
N ALA A 342 3.90 -3.44 -11.99
CA ALA A 342 3.10 -4.49 -12.59
C ALA A 342 1.69 -4.00 -12.99
N PHE A 343 0.98 -3.27 -12.12
CA PHE A 343 -0.34 -2.75 -12.46
C PHE A 343 -0.32 -1.65 -13.52
N LEU A 344 0.73 -0.80 -13.55
CA LEU A 344 0.86 0.20 -14.61
C LEU A 344 1.17 -0.43 -15.98
N ILE A 345 1.90 -1.55 -16.02
CA ILE A 345 2.03 -2.35 -17.26
C ILE A 345 0.67 -2.91 -17.68
N VAL A 346 -0.10 -3.47 -16.75
CA VAL A 346 -1.46 -3.97 -17.06
C VAL A 346 -2.36 -2.85 -17.55
N ALA A 347 -2.26 -1.64 -17.00
CA ALA A 347 -2.98 -0.45 -17.46
C ALA A 347 -2.66 -0.13 -18.93
N GLN A 348 -1.39 -0.24 -19.35
CA GLN A 348 -0.95 -0.02 -20.72
C GLN A 348 -1.47 -1.09 -21.67
N LEU A 349 -1.32 -2.36 -21.27
CA LEU A 349 -1.67 -3.51 -22.10
C LEU A 349 -3.18 -3.69 -22.25
N GLY A 350 -3.97 -3.28 -21.27
CA GLY A 350 -5.42 -3.42 -21.25
C GLY A 350 -6.15 -2.69 -22.40
N GLY A 351 -5.49 -1.73 -23.04
CA GLY A 351 -6.08 -0.97 -24.14
C GLY A 351 -7.25 -0.07 -23.68
N PRO A 352 -7.94 0.60 -24.64
CA PRO A 352 -9.09 1.44 -24.33
C PRO A 352 -10.19 0.66 -23.62
N GLY A 353 -10.65 1.20 -22.49
CA GLY A 353 -11.70 0.55 -21.71
C GLY A 353 -11.24 -0.70 -20.95
N GLU A 354 -9.94 -1.00 -20.90
CA GLU A 354 -9.37 -2.20 -20.26
C GLU A 354 -9.99 -3.50 -20.79
N ARG A 355 -10.09 -3.65 -22.09
CA ARG A 355 -10.69 -4.82 -22.75
C ARG A 355 -9.78 -6.03 -22.79
N HIS A 356 -8.47 -5.84 -22.68
CA HIS A 356 -7.43 -6.88 -22.80
C HIS A 356 -6.71 -7.08 -21.46
N VAL A 357 -7.41 -7.66 -20.50
CA VAL A 357 -6.91 -7.90 -19.14
C VAL A 357 -6.88 -9.39 -18.76
N GLU A 358 -7.23 -10.26 -19.70
CA GLU A 358 -7.12 -11.72 -19.51
C GLU A 358 -5.67 -12.18 -19.71
N ILE A 359 -5.28 -13.29 -19.10
CA ILE A 359 -3.92 -13.85 -19.23
C ILE A 359 -3.64 -14.18 -20.69
N ASP A 360 -4.64 -14.69 -21.43
CA ASP A 360 -4.47 -15.07 -22.84
C ASP A 360 -4.28 -13.85 -23.76
N ASP A 361 -4.70 -12.65 -23.37
CA ASP A 361 -4.41 -11.39 -24.10
C ASP A 361 -2.90 -11.05 -24.12
N LEU A 362 -2.15 -11.57 -23.14
CA LEU A 362 -0.69 -11.39 -23.07
C LEU A 362 0.09 -12.33 -23.98
N THR A 363 -0.59 -13.21 -24.72
CA THR A 363 0.05 -14.20 -25.59
C THR A 363 0.95 -13.54 -26.63
N GLY A 364 2.21 -14.00 -26.72
CA GLY A 364 3.21 -13.50 -27.67
C GLY A 364 3.73 -12.09 -27.40
N LEU A 365 3.47 -11.52 -26.19
CA LEU A 365 3.95 -10.20 -25.81
C LEU A 365 5.48 -10.08 -25.89
N GLY A 366 6.21 -11.15 -25.58
CA GLY A 366 7.66 -11.20 -25.68
C GLY A 366 8.20 -10.90 -27.09
N ARG A 367 7.42 -11.20 -28.16
CA ARG A 367 7.77 -10.86 -29.54
C ARG A 367 7.27 -9.48 -29.95
N ARG A 368 6.06 -9.07 -29.48
CA ARG A 368 5.40 -7.82 -29.87
C ARG A 368 6.00 -6.60 -29.16
N GLN A 369 6.27 -6.71 -27.85
CA GLN A 369 6.83 -5.65 -27.01
C GLN A 369 7.86 -6.24 -26.02
N PRO A 370 9.06 -6.60 -26.48
CA PRO A 370 10.05 -7.35 -25.68
C PRO A 370 10.46 -6.60 -24.40
N ALA A 371 10.60 -5.28 -24.44
CA ALA A 371 10.99 -4.49 -23.27
C ALA A 371 9.90 -4.50 -22.18
N VAL A 372 8.63 -4.37 -22.56
CA VAL A 372 7.49 -4.42 -21.61
C VAL A 372 7.34 -5.82 -21.03
N ALA A 373 7.45 -6.86 -21.87
CA ALA A 373 7.40 -8.25 -21.44
C ALA A 373 8.55 -8.57 -20.47
N ALA A 374 9.76 -8.12 -20.76
CA ALA A 374 10.92 -8.32 -19.87
C ALA A 374 10.74 -7.60 -18.52
N CYS A 375 10.24 -6.36 -18.55
CA CYS A 375 9.96 -5.62 -17.34
C CYS A 375 8.87 -6.33 -16.50
N LEU A 376 7.73 -6.70 -17.10
CA LEU A 376 6.68 -7.44 -16.40
C LEU A 376 7.20 -8.76 -15.83
N SER A 377 8.00 -9.51 -16.59
CA SER A 377 8.61 -10.76 -16.13
C SER A 377 9.52 -10.54 -14.92
N LEU A 378 10.38 -9.51 -14.93
CA LEU A 378 11.23 -9.15 -13.80
C LEU A 378 10.39 -8.86 -12.54
N LEU A 379 9.32 -8.09 -12.69
CA LEU A 379 8.44 -7.74 -11.58
C LEU A 379 7.68 -8.98 -11.04
N LEU A 380 7.18 -9.86 -11.93
CA LEU A 380 6.53 -11.10 -11.52
C LEU A 380 7.50 -12.08 -10.86
N LEU A 381 8.73 -12.19 -11.36
CA LEU A 381 9.80 -12.98 -10.75
C LEU A 381 10.21 -12.43 -9.39
N SER A 382 10.14 -11.11 -9.21
CA SER A 382 10.36 -10.50 -7.90
C SER A 382 9.23 -10.84 -6.91
N LEU A 383 7.96 -10.79 -7.34
CA LEU A 383 6.83 -11.25 -6.51
C LEU A 383 6.93 -12.73 -6.16
N LEU A 384 7.40 -13.54 -7.09
CA LEU A 384 7.71 -14.96 -6.85
C LEU A 384 8.80 -15.11 -5.80
N GLY A 385 9.79 -14.24 -5.79
CA GLY A 385 10.95 -14.30 -4.88
C GLY A 385 12.18 -14.94 -5.54
N LEU A 386 12.47 -14.56 -6.79
CA LEU A 386 13.72 -14.97 -7.44
C LEU A 386 14.91 -14.28 -6.76
N PRO A 387 16.01 -15.00 -6.41
CA PRO A 387 17.24 -14.39 -5.94
C PRO A 387 17.68 -13.22 -6.84
N ILE A 388 18.40 -12.25 -6.27
CA ILE A 388 18.83 -11.00 -6.94
C ILE A 388 17.71 -9.93 -7.02
N THR A 389 16.47 -10.24 -6.62
CA THR A 389 15.37 -9.27 -6.62
C THR A 389 14.98 -8.82 -5.21
N ALA A 390 14.38 -7.63 -5.13
CA ALA A 390 13.89 -7.07 -3.87
C ALA A 390 12.88 -7.99 -3.15
N GLY A 391 12.01 -8.67 -3.91
CA GLY A 391 10.98 -9.56 -3.35
C GLY A 391 11.56 -10.80 -2.68
N PHE A 392 12.68 -11.32 -3.17
CA PHE A 392 13.38 -12.41 -2.49
C PHE A 392 13.89 -11.98 -1.11
N LEU A 393 14.62 -10.86 -1.06
CA LEU A 393 15.17 -10.36 0.20
C LEU A 393 14.06 -9.98 1.19
N GLY A 394 12.95 -9.39 0.71
CA GLY A 394 11.80 -9.13 1.55
C GLY A 394 11.28 -10.39 2.23
N LYS A 395 11.05 -11.46 1.45
CA LYS A 395 10.64 -12.77 2.00
C LYS A 395 11.70 -13.37 2.92
N PHE A 396 12.97 -13.24 2.58
CA PHE A 396 14.08 -13.76 3.36
C PHE A 396 14.19 -13.10 4.75
N TYR A 397 14.05 -11.75 4.81
CA TYR A 397 14.05 -11.06 6.10
C TYR A 397 12.84 -11.43 6.96
N VAL A 398 11.65 -11.55 6.35
CA VAL A 398 10.45 -12.00 7.08
C VAL A 398 10.61 -13.43 7.58
N PHE A 399 11.18 -14.32 6.75
CA PHE A 399 11.47 -15.70 7.15
C PHE A 399 12.45 -15.78 8.34
N ASN A 400 13.52 -14.99 8.28
CA ASN A 400 14.50 -14.92 9.37
C ASN A 400 13.88 -14.36 10.66
N ALA A 401 13.08 -13.29 10.59
CA ALA A 401 12.37 -12.75 11.74
C ALA A 401 11.41 -13.77 12.35
N ALA A 402 10.71 -14.55 11.53
CA ALA A 402 9.84 -15.63 12.02
C ALA A 402 10.62 -16.73 12.75
N LEU A 403 11.79 -17.15 12.23
CA LEU A 403 12.64 -18.14 12.89
C LEU A 403 13.23 -17.60 14.20
N ALA A 404 13.72 -16.36 14.22
CA ALA A 404 14.25 -15.71 15.41
C ALA A 404 13.21 -15.61 16.53
N SER A 405 11.92 -15.47 16.16
CA SER A 405 10.79 -15.41 17.09
C SER A 405 10.16 -16.79 17.39
N ASN A 406 10.82 -17.91 17.05
CA ASN A 406 10.31 -19.28 17.21
C ASN A 406 8.96 -19.56 16.49
N LEU A 407 8.61 -18.82 15.43
CA LEU A 407 7.40 -19.01 14.65
C LEU A 407 7.61 -20.04 13.51
N ILE A 408 8.13 -21.21 13.85
CA ILE A 408 8.55 -22.24 12.87
C ILE A 408 7.41 -22.60 11.91
N TRP A 409 6.17 -22.77 12.41
CA TRP A 409 5.03 -23.12 11.59
C TRP A 409 4.65 -22.02 10.57
N LEU A 410 4.73 -20.75 10.94
CA LEU A 410 4.52 -19.65 10.01
C LEU A 410 5.65 -19.56 8.98
N ALA A 411 6.89 -19.81 9.37
CA ALA A 411 8.02 -19.86 8.45
C ALA A 411 7.84 -21.00 7.41
N ILE A 412 7.41 -22.19 7.83
CA ILE A 412 7.09 -23.32 6.95
C ILE A 412 5.93 -22.94 6.00
N LEU A 413 4.85 -22.37 6.52
CA LEU A 413 3.71 -21.92 5.71
C LEU A 413 4.13 -20.86 4.68
N LEU A 414 5.00 -19.91 5.06
CA LEU A 414 5.55 -18.89 4.15
C LEU A 414 6.33 -19.57 3.01
N ALA A 415 7.20 -20.51 3.32
CA ALA A 415 8.00 -21.23 2.32
C ALA A 415 7.10 -22.01 1.35
N ILE A 416 6.16 -22.81 1.86
CA ILE A 416 5.21 -23.58 1.04
C ILE A 416 4.38 -22.65 0.15
N ASN A 417 3.83 -21.59 0.72
CA ASN A 417 3.02 -20.63 -0.03
C ASN A 417 3.81 -19.85 -1.08
N SER A 418 5.11 -19.61 -0.86
CA SER A 418 5.99 -19.02 -1.88
C SER A 418 6.17 -19.96 -3.07
N VAL A 419 6.27 -21.28 -2.84
CA VAL A 419 6.32 -22.29 -3.90
C VAL A 419 4.98 -22.35 -4.66
N ILE A 420 3.85 -22.37 -3.96
CA ILE A 420 2.51 -22.33 -4.58
C ILE A 420 2.39 -21.09 -5.48
N GLY A 421 2.84 -19.92 -4.98
CA GLY A 421 2.82 -18.66 -5.71
C GLY A 421 3.60 -18.70 -7.01
N SER A 422 4.66 -19.51 -7.11
CA SER A 422 5.48 -19.61 -8.30
C SER A 422 4.69 -20.03 -9.54
N TYR A 423 3.70 -20.90 -9.37
CA TYR A 423 2.91 -21.43 -10.47
C TYR A 423 2.20 -20.36 -11.28
N TYR A 424 1.42 -19.49 -10.63
CA TYR A 424 0.62 -18.52 -11.38
C TYR A 424 1.46 -17.36 -11.95
N TYR A 425 2.58 -16.98 -11.33
CA TYR A 425 3.50 -16.01 -11.92
C TYR A 425 4.21 -16.58 -13.14
N LEU A 426 4.73 -17.80 -13.05
CA LEU A 426 5.37 -18.46 -14.18
C LEU A 426 4.38 -18.75 -15.31
N ARG A 427 3.12 -19.09 -15.00
CA ARG A 427 2.05 -19.24 -16.00
C ARG A 427 1.90 -17.99 -16.87
N VAL A 428 1.90 -16.79 -16.28
CA VAL A 428 1.82 -15.53 -17.05
C VAL A 428 3.06 -15.37 -17.94
N ILE A 429 4.25 -15.63 -17.41
CA ILE A 429 5.50 -15.53 -18.17
C ILE A 429 5.52 -16.52 -19.35
N VAL A 430 5.11 -17.77 -19.13
CA VAL A 430 5.01 -18.78 -20.18
C VAL A 430 4.05 -18.33 -21.28
N VAL A 431 2.90 -17.77 -20.94
CA VAL A 431 1.94 -17.23 -21.91
C VAL A 431 2.57 -16.12 -22.75
N MET A 432 3.30 -15.19 -22.11
CA MET A 432 3.93 -14.06 -22.81
C MET A 432 5.01 -14.48 -23.83
N TYR A 433 5.76 -15.56 -23.55
CA TYR A 433 6.93 -15.92 -24.37
C TYR A 433 6.77 -17.20 -25.19
N MET A 434 5.97 -18.17 -24.74
CA MET A 434 5.94 -19.52 -25.31
C MET A 434 4.66 -19.84 -26.07
N ARG A 435 3.63 -18.97 -26.01
CA ARG A 435 2.40 -19.16 -26.79
C ARG A 435 2.34 -18.24 -27.99
N GLU A 436 1.80 -18.73 -29.10
CA GLU A 436 1.56 -17.92 -30.28
C GLU A 436 0.26 -17.12 -30.13
N PRO A 437 0.24 -15.86 -30.58
CA PRO A 437 -0.94 -15.01 -30.45
C PRO A 437 -2.11 -15.57 -31.28
N ALA A 438 -3.26 -15.73 -30.65
CA ALA A 438 -4.49 -16.19 -31.32
C ALA A 438 -5.11 -15.10 -32.21
N ALA A 439 -4.82 -13.83 -31.96
CA ALA A 439 -5.27 -12.67 -32.73
C ALA A 439 -4.20 -11.56 -32.69
N GLU A 440 -4.16 -10.73 -33.74
CA GLU A 440 -3.33 -9.52 -33.72
C GLU A 440 -3.95 -8.45 -32.82
N ILE A 441 -3.48 -8.38 -31.58
CA ILE A 441 -3.77 -7.26 -30.71
C ILE A 441 -2.84 -6.11 -31.11
N ALA A 442 -3.42 -4.96 -31.46
CA ALA A 442 -2.64 -3.80 -31.88
C ALA A 442 -1.65 -3.36 -30.80
N VAL A 443 -0.39 -3.23 -31.21
CA VAL A 443 0.69 -2.76 -30.32
C VAL A 443 0.50 -1.26 -30.10
N GLN A 444 0.25 -0.88 -28.85
CA GLN A 444 0.20 0.54 -28.48
C GLN A 444 1.60 1.03 -28.09
N PRO A 445 2.05 2.18 -28.59
CA PRO A 445 3.34 2.74 -28.21
C PRO A 445 3.36 3.06 -26.70
N VAL A 446 4.45 2.74 -26.05
CA VAL A 446 4.63 3.07 -24.63
C VAL A 446 5.10 4.51 -24.51
N PRO A 447 4.35 5.41 -23.85
CA PRO A 447 4.76 6.79 -23.69
C PRO A 447 6.01 6.89 -22.84
N TRP A 448 6.80 7.93 -23.02
CA TRP A 448 8.06 8.12 -22.30
C TRP A 448 7.88 8.19 -20.78
N THR A 449 6.78 8.79 -20.31
CA THR A 449 6.45 8.87 -18.88
C THR A 449 6.27 7.49 -18.24
N LEU A 450 5.51 6.62 -18.89
CA LEU A 450 5.34 5.26 -18.44
C LEU A 450 6.64 4.46 -18.57
N SER A 451 7.39 4.64 -19.68
CA SER A 451 8.72 4.00 -19.83
C SER A 451 9.65 4.38 -18.68
N ALA A 452 9.67 5.64 -18.26
CA ALA A 452 10.47 6.09 -17.11
C ALA A 452 10.04 5.36 -15.83
N VAL A 453 8.73 5.25 -15.55
CA VAL A 453 8.22 4.51 -14.38
C VAL A 453 8.63 3.04 -14.44
N LEU A 454 8.53 2.40 -15.60
CA LEU A 454 8.89 0.99 -15.76
C LEU A 454 10.40 0.77 -15.51
N TRP A 455 11.25 1.65 -16.02
CA TRP A 455 12.68 1.58 -15.76
C TRP A 455 13.02 1.85 -14.28
N ILE A 456 12.36 2.83 -13.64
CA ILE A 456 12.55 3.11 -12.21
C ILE A 456 12.14 1.91 -11.37
N THR A 457 11.00 1.28 -11.65
CA THR A 457 10.51 0.13 -10.89
C THR A 457 11.38 -1.12 -11.13
N ALA A 458 11.82 -1.35 -12.37
CA ALA A 458 12.72 -2.45 -12.70
C ALA A 458 14.09 -2.27 -12.05
N ALA A 459 14.70 -1.09 -12.21
CA ALA A 459 15.99 -0.77 -11.61
C ALA A 459 15.93 -0.77 -10.07
N GLY A 460 14.85 -0.22 -9.49
CA GLY A 460 14.62 -0.25 -8.04
C GLY A 460 14.48 -1.68 -7.50
N THR A 461 13.83 -2.56 -8.25
CA THR A 461 13.69 -3.98 -7.90
C THR A 461 15.04 -4.69 -7.86
N VAL A 462 15.89 -4.45 -8.85
CA VAL A 462 17.23 -5.04 -8.91
C VAL A 462 18.16 -4.40 -7.88
N TYR A 463 18.13 -3.07 -7.75
CA TYR A 463 18.93 -2.35 -6.77
C TYR A 463 18.66 -2.82 -5.34
N ALA A 464 17.39 -2.88 -4.93
CA ALA A 464 17.02 -3.34 -3.60
C ALA A 464 17.32 -4.84 -3.38
N GLY A 465 17.43 -5.63 -4.47
CA GLY A 465 17.86 -7.03 -4.41
C GLY A 465 19.37 -7.24 -4.31
N LEU A 466 20.16 -6.37 -4.95
CA LEU A 466 21.62 -6.50 -4.98
C LEU A 466 22.33 -5.67 -3.90
N SER A 467 21.76 -4.53 -3.51
CA SER A 467 22.34 -3.60 -2.54
C SER A 467 21.30 -3.16 -1.49
N PRO A 468 20.82 -4.10 -0.64
CA PRO A 468 19.76 -3.82 0.33
C PRO A 468 20.22 -2.98 1.53
N ALA A 469 21.54 -2.89 1.77
CA ALA A 469 22.11 -2.37 3.02
C ALA A 469 21.49 -1.03 3.44
N ARG A 470 21.44 -0.04 2.54
CA ARG A 470 20.89 1.29 2.85
C ARG A 470 19.41 1.25 3.24
N ILE A 471 18.62 0.40 2.58
CA ILE A 471 17.18 0.29 2.83
C ILE A 471 16.96 -0.43 4.15
N ILE A 472 17.65 -1.54 4.40
CA ILE A 472 17.51 -2.30 5.64
C ILE A 472 18.06 -1.56 6.86
N ASP A 473 19.18 -0.83 6.71
CA ASP A 473 19.71 0.02 7.78
C ASP A 473 18.74 1.13 8.17
N PHE A 474 18.10 1.76 7.19
CA PHE A 474 17.06 2.77 7.46
C PHE A 474 15.83 2.12 8.08
N ALA A 475 15.38 0.96 7.59
CA ALA A 475 14.26 0.21 8.19
C ALA A 475 14.56 -0.21 9.63
N ALA A 476 15.80 -0.62 9.93
CA ALA A 476 16.22 -0.97 11.29
C ALA A 476 16.22 0.25 12.22
N LYS A 477 16.72 1.40 11.77
CA LYS A 477 16.65 2.66 12.53
C LYS A 477 15.20 3.08 12.77
N ALA A 478 14.36 3.01 11.75
CA ALA A 478 12.94 3.31 11.85
C ALA A 478 12.22 2.38 12.84
N ALA A 479 12.60 1.10 12.86
CA ALA A 479 12.04 0.11 13.78
C ALA A 479 12.42 0.38 15.25
N LEU A 480 13.65 0.87 15.51
CA LEU A 480 14.10 1.22 16.86
C LEU A 480 13.43 2.48 17.42
N ASN A 481 13.02 3.42 16.55
CA ASN A 481 12.49 4.73 16.92
C ASN A 481 10.96 4.86 16.75
N ILE A 482 10.25 3.74 16.64
CA ILE A 482 8.80 3.72 16.43
C ILE A 482 8.00 4.07 17.71
N ARG A 483 8.58 3.89 18.90
CA ARG A 483 7.96 4.17 20.22
C ARG A 483 8.07 5.64 20.62
#